data_cfec112886226789afd80b9ef38cced3
#
_entry.id   cfec112886226789afd80b9ef38cced3
#
_cell.length_a   1.000
_cell.length_b   1.000
_cell.length_c   1.000
_cell.angle_alpha   90.00
_cell.angle_beta   90.00
_cell.angle_gamma   90.00
#
_symmetry.space_group_name_H-M   'P 1'
#
loop_
_entity.id
_entity.type
_entity.pdbx_description
1 polymer ?
#
loop_
_entity_poly.entity_id
_entity_poly.type
_entity_poly.pdbx_seq_one_letter_code
_entity_poly.pdbx_strand_id
1 'polypeptide(L)'
;MHSFVTSDGVRLNYYIDDYTDPWTKPATVVMLHPAMGSAKRYYSMVPKLARRYRTVRLDLRGHGASQIPADTLPFSLERLAQDTVELIDHLKLDKVHIIGSSAGGFITQRTAMNFPERVRSVSLIGSKPGLKRSQASEWLEQVGKKGLRPFLKETIALRFPDDIDADFVEWFLDEAAKNNVPFVGKFVGYMTTQDFMDEVHKIRCPALLIAPGAEPIGDISTYHEMQSKMPDAELIVYEGARHNINDYLPDRCVGDILKFLDKRFGGPRAANS
;
A
#
# COMPACT_ATOMS: atom_id res chain seq x y z
N MET A 1 -12.25 12.10 -8.75
CA MET A 1 -10.82 12.41 -8.51
C MET A 1 -10.73 13.78 -7.85
N HIS A 2 -9.97 13.89 -6.78
CA HIS A 2 -9.76 15.09 -5.98
C HIS A 2 -8.26 15.36 -5.86
N SER A 3 -7.88 16.53 -5.37
CA SER A 3 -6.46 16.84 -5.09
C SER A 3 -6.32 17.77 -3.89
N PHE A 4 -5.14 17.75 -3.28
CA PHE A 4 -4.72 18.71 -2.27
C PHE A 4 -3.24 19.03 -2.46
N VAL A 5 -2.77 20.10 -1.82
CA VAL A 5 -1.36 20.50 -1.87
C VAL A 5 -0.73 20.23 -0.51
N THR A 6 0.38 19.54 -0.51
CA THR A 6 1.15 19.21 0.70
C THR A 6 1.91 20.43 1.21
N SER A 7 2.41 20.38 2.45
CA SER A 7 3.17 21.48 3.09
C SER A 7 4.46 21.85 2.34
N ASP A 8 5.02 20.92 1.54
CA ASP A 8 6.17 21.15 0.67
C ASP A 8 5.78 21.54 -0.77
N GLY A 9 4.50 21.87 -1.01
CA GLY A 9 4.01 22.41 -2.28
C GLY A 9 3.72 21.38 -3.37
N VAL A 10 3.76 20.07 -3.07
CA VAL A 10 3.46 19.01 -4.04
C VAL A 10 1.97 18.74 -4.08
N ARG A 11 1.36 18.75 -5.27
CA ARG A 11 -0.06 18.39 -5.44
C ARG A 11 -0.21 16.88 -5.52
N LEU A 12 -1.00 16.32 -4.59
CA LEU A 12 -1.36 14.91 -4.56
C LEU A 12 -2.81 14.71 -4.95
N ASN A 13 -3.08 13.65 -5.73
CA ASN A 13 -4.42 13.27 -6.15
C ASN A 13 -4.91 12.06 -5.35
N TYR A 14 -6.22 12.01 -5.12
CA TYR A 14 -6.87 10.92 -4.42
C TYR A 14 -8.30 10.69 -4.95
N TYR A 15 -8.83 9.52 -4.65
CA TYR A 15 -10.19 9.10 -5.00
C TYR A 15 -10.93 8.77 -3.72
N ILE A 16 -12.22 9.12 -3.67
CA ILE A 16 -13.14 8.72 -2.60
C ILE A 16 -14.17 7.81 -3.21
N ASP A 17 -14.36 6.64 -2.60
CA ASP A 17 -15.41 5.71 -2.93
C ASP A 17 -16.20 5.47 -1.63
N ASP A 18 -17.46 5.87 -1.61
CA ASP A 18 -18.35 5.75 -0.45
C ASP A 18 -19.73 5.30 -0.92
N TYR A 19 -20.02 4.04 -0.65
CA TYR A 19 -21.29 3.40 -0.93
C TYR A 19 -21.95 2.89 0.38
N THR A 20 -21.56 3.48 1.51
CA THR A 20 -22.14 3.16 2.81
C THR A 20 -23.56 3.67 2.92
N ASP A 21 -24.29 3.18 3.91
CA ASP A 21 -25.66 3.63 4.13
C ASP A 21 -25.66 5.12 4.56
N PRO A 22 -26.45 6.01 3.91
CA PRO A 22 -26.34 7.45 4.10
C PRO A 22 -26.74 7.95 5.50
N TRP A 23 -27.36 7.08 6.31
CA TRP A 23 -27.69 7.37 7.71
C TRP A 23 -26.61 6.89 8.69
N THR A 24 -25.45 6.42 8.20
CA THR A 24 -24.33 5.95 9.04
C THR A 24 -23.18 6.94 9.02
N LYS A 25 -22.27 6.81 9.97
CA LYS A 25 -20.98 7.52 9.98
C LYS A 25 -19.85 6.49 9.88
N PRO A 26 -19.50 6.05 8.66
CA PRO A 26 -18.50 5.02 8.49
C PRO A 26 -17.11 5.51 8.88
N ALA A 27 -16.29 4.61 9.43
CA ALA A 27 -14.86 4.87 9.53
C ALA A 27 -14.23 4.93 8.12
N THR A 28 -13.12 5.65 8.02
CA THR A 28 -12.40 5.81 6.75
C THR A 28 -11.23 4.82 6.67
N VAL A 29 -11.06 4.23 5.49
CA VAL A 29 -9.91 3.41 5.10
C VAL A 29 -9.11 4.17 4.05
N VAL A 30 -7.85 4.49 4.36
CA VAL A 30 -6.89 5.05 3.39
C VAL A 30 -6.11 3.90 2.74
N MET A 31 -5.94 3.92 1.43
CA MET A 31 -5.30 2.86 0.66
C MET A 31 -4.07 3.41 -0.08
N LEU A 32 -2.90 2.83 0.21
CA LEU A 32 -1.59 3.22 -0.33
C LEU A 32 -1.05 2.13 -1.26
N HIS A 33 -0.96 2.45 -2.54
CA HIS A 33 -0.63 1.50 -3.61
C HIS A 33 0.84 1.05 -3.64
N PRO A 34 1.16 -0.10 -4.28
CA PRO A 34 2.53 -0.55 -4.48
C PRO A 34 3.32 0.37 -5.42
N ALA A 35 4.65 0.29 -5.37
CA ALA A 35 5.52 0.96 -6.34
C ALA A 35 5.13 0.61 -7.79
N MET A 36 5.44 1.49 -8.73
CA MET A 36 5.10 1.33 -10.16
C MET A 36 3.59 1.23 -10.41
N GLY A 37 2.75 1.67 -9.47
CA GLY A 37 1.30 1.63 -9.56
C GLY A 37 0.65 3.01 -9.42
N SER A 38 -0.63 2.98 -9.14
CA SER A 38 -1.45 4.14 -8.79
C SER A 38 -2.63 3.70 -7.94
N ALA A 39 -3.47 4.62 -7.51
CA ALA A 39 -4.71 4.33 -6.79
C ALA A 39 -5.63 3.35 -7.54
N LYS A 40 -5.48 3.21 -8.86
CA LYS A 40 -6.23 2.26 -9.68
C LYS A 40 -5.95 0.80 -9.34
N ARG A 41 -4.79 0.48 -8.73
CA ARG A 41 -4.45 -0.89 -8.32
C ARG A 41 -5.44 -1.49 -7.30
N TYR A 42 -6.28 -0.66 -6.71
CA TYR A 42 -7.30 -1.08 -5.75
C TYR A 42 -8.72 -1.15 -6.32
N TYR A 43 -8.90 -1.01 -7.66
CA TYR A 43 -10.22 -0.94 -8.28
C TYR A 43 -11.12 -2.14 -7.92
N SER A 44 -10.55 -3.34 -7.86
CA SER A 44 -11.24 -4.59 -7.58
C SER A 44 -11.57 -4.81 -6.09
N MET A 45 -10.81 -4.17 -5.18
CA MET A 45 -11.07 -4.22 -3.75
C MET A 45 -12.18 -3.25 -3.31
N VAL A 46 -12.35 -2.14 -4.04
CA VAL A 46 -13.27 -1.05 -3.69
C VAL A 46 -14.71 -1.50 -3.52
N PRO A 47 -15.35 -2.27 -4.43
CA PRO A 47 -16.78 -2.54 -4.36
C PRO A 47 -17.25 -3.14 -3.03
N LYS A 48 -16.50 -4.08 -2.49
CA LYS A 48 -16.84 -4.71 -1.19
C LYS A 48 -16.45 -3.84 -0.01
N LEU A 49 -15.30 -3.18 -0.08
CA LEU A 49 -14.79 -2.38 1.03
C LEU A 49 -15.60 -1.09 1.18
N ALA A 50 -15.88 -0.40 0.07
CA ALA A 50 -16.59 0.88 0.06
C ALA A 50 -18.08 0.76 0.43
N ARG A 51 -18.65 -0.44 0.43
CA ARG A 51 -20.01 -0.69 0.96
C ARG A 51 -20.04 -0.64 2.50
N ARG A 52 -18.89 -0.77 3.15
CA ARG A 52 -18.79 -0.84 4.61
C ARG A 52 -17.99 0.31 5.24
N TYR A 53 -17.02 0.84 4.51
CA TYR A 53 -16.14 1.91 4.93
C TYR A 53 -16.03 2.97 3.84
N ARG A 54 -15.91 4.24 4.20
CA ARG A 54 -15.50 5.25 3.25
C ARG A 54 -14.05 4.95 2.85
N THR A 55 -13.78 4.67 1.59
CA THR A 55 -12.42 4.40 1.10
C THR A 55 -11.80 5.63 0.45
N VAL A 56 -10.52 5.87 0.73
CA VAL A 56 -9.74 6.95 0.16
C VAL A 56 -8.47 6.35 -0.43
N ARG A 57 -8.37 6.34 -1.76
CA ARG A 57 -7.21 5.81 -2.49
C ARG A 57 -6.31 6.97 -2.90
N LEU A 58 -5.08 7.02 -2.37
CA LEU A 58 -4.10 8.05 -2.67
C LEU A 58 -3.22 7.62 -3.85
N ASP A 59 -3.04 8.50 -4.84
CA ASP A 59 -1.90 8.41 -5.73
C ASP A 59 -0.68 8.95 -4.98
N LEU A 60 0.30 8.11 -4.69
CA LEU A 60 1.53 8.53 -4.00
C LEU A 60 2.26 9.60 -4.83
N ARG A 61 3.04 10.47 -4.18
CA ARG A 61 3.81 11.50 -4.91
C ARG A 61 4.62 10.87 -6.05
N GLY A 62 4.57 11.51 -7.22
CA GLY A 62 5.25 11.04 -8.43
C GLY A 62 4.63 9.84 -9.12
N HIS A 63 3.47 9.36 -8.64
CA HIS A 63 2.73 8.25 -9.24
C HIS A 63 1.31 8.67 -9.63
N GLY A 64 0.73 7.94 -10.60
CA GLY A 64 -0.63 8.18 -11.05
C GLY A 64 -0.83 9.60 -11.55
N ALA A 65 -1.82 10.31 -10.99
CA ALA A 65 -2.11 11.71 -11.32
C ALA A 65 -1.48 12.70 -10.33
N SER A 66 -0.76 12.22 -9.32
CA SER A 66 -0.02 13.08 -8.39
C SER A 66 1.21 13.69 -9.02
N GLN A 67 1.54 14.91 -8.61
CA GLN A 67 2.68 15.64 -9.12
C GLN A 67 3.99 14.93 -8.81
N ILE A 68 4.91 14.91 -9.77
CA ILE A 68 6.30 14.54 -9.55
C ILE A 68 6.95 15.69 -8.79
N PRO A 69 7.51 15.45 -7.59
CA PRO A 69 8.20 16.51 -6.85
C PRO A 69 9.46 16.98 -7.58
N ALA A 70 9.81 18.25 -7.40
CA ALA A 70 11.09 18.76 -7.89
C ALA A 70 12.27 18.01 -7.24
N ASP A 71 13.36 17.84 -7.98
CA ASP A 71 14.54 17.11 -7.48
C ASP A 71 15.22 17.80 -6.28
N THR A 72 14.97 19.08 -6.10
CA THR A 72 15.44 19.87 -4.94
C THR A 72 14.70 19.53 -3.64
N LEU A 73 13.53 18.90 -3.72
CA LEU A 73 12.78 18.50 -2.53
C LEU A 73 13.34 17.21 -1.93
N PRO A 74 13.42 17.13 -0.59
CA PRO A 74 13.87 15.92 0.08
C PRO A 74 12.90 14.76 -0.17
N PHE A 75 13.46 13.58 -0.37
CA PHE A 75 12.70 12.36 -0.54
C PHE A 75 13.06 11.36 0.55
N SER A 76 12.10 11.02 1.38
CA SER A 76 12.27 10.04 2.46
C SER A 76 10.96 9.32 2.78
N LEU A 77 11.07 8.21 3.51
CA LEU A 77 9.91 7.47 3.98
C LEU A 77 9.08 8.29 4.98
N GLU A 78 9.73 9.15 5.76
CA GLU A 78 9.10 10.10 6.67
C GLU A 78 8.24 11.12 5.90
N ARG A 79 8.75 11.64 4.75
CA ARG A 79 7.99 12.57 3.91
C ARG A 79 6.77 11.87 3.30
N LEU A 80 6.90 10.62 2.86
CA LEU A 80 5.78 9.84 2.34
C LEU A 80 4.72 9.53 3.42
N ALA A 81 5.15 9.28 4.65
CA ALA A 81 4.25 9.13 5.80
C ALA A 81 3.54 10.46 6.13
N GLN A 82 4.27 11.58 6.07
CA GLN A 82 3.70 12.91 6.26
C GLN A 82 2.65 13.25 5.19
N ASP A 83 2.85 12.84 3.92
CA ASP A 83 1.84 13.00 2.87
C ASP A 83 0.50 12.33 3.23
N THR A 84 0.59 11.13 3.85
CA THR A 84 -0.59 10.41 4.32
C THR A 84 -1.30 11.16 5.44
N VAL A 85 -0.56 11.72 6.39
CA VAL A 85 -1.12 12.51 7.50
C VAL A 85 -1.75 13.80 6.98
N GLU A 86 -1.10 14.48 6.05
CA GLU A 86 -1.64 15.71 5.44
C GLU A 86 -2.91 15.44 4.63
N LEU A 87 -3.05 14.27 4.01
CA LEU A 87 -4.32 13.83 3.41
C LEU A 87 -5.41 13.66 4.50
N ILE A 88 -5.08 13.01 5.63
CA ILE A 88 -6.00 12.82 6.75
C ILE A 88 -6.46 14.19 7.29
N ASP A 89 -5.54 15.15 7.44
CA ASP A 89 -5.83 16.53 7.88
C ASP A 89 -6.69 17.28 6.88
N HIS A 90 -6.34 17.20 5.58
CA HIS A 90 -7.12 17.82 4.50
C HIS A 90 -8.58 17.33 4.49
N LEU A 91 -8.80 16.05 4.78
CA LEU A 91 -10.11 15.44 4.86
C LEU A 91 -10.82 15.67 6.21
N LYS A 92 -10.15 16.35 7.15
CA LYS A 92 -10.65 16.63 8.52
C LYS A 92 -11.02 15.35 9.27
N LEU A 93 -10.21 14.31 9.09
CA LEU A 93 -10.37 13.03 9.78
C LEU A 93 -9.49 13.00 11.04
N ASP A 94 -9.98 12.36 12.10
CA ASP A 94 -9.21 12.15 13.33
C ASP A 94 -8.25 10.95 13.16
N LYS A 95 -8.82 9.75 13.08
CA LYS A 95 -8.09 8.48 12.92
C LYS A 95 -8.66 7.67 11.77
N VAL A 96 -7.78 6.97 11.05
CA VAL A 96 -8.15 6.14 9.91
C VAL A 96 -7.58 4.72 10.02
N HIS A 97 -8.20 3.76 9.34
CA HIS A 97 -7.56 2.50 9.00
C HIS A 97 -6.70 2.71 7.77
N ILE A 98 -5.52 2.06 7.69
CA ILE A 98 -4.66 2.18 6.51
C ILE A 98 -4.41 0.79 5.93
N ILE A 99 -4.65 0.64 4.63
CA ILE A 99 -4.27 -0.54 3.85
C ILE A 99 -3.08 -0.15 2.98
N GLY A 100 -1.96 -0.83 3.12
CA GLY A 100 -0.79 -0.62 2.29
C GLY A 100 -0.33 -1.90 1.61
N SER A 101 -0.12 -1.85 0.30
CA SER A 101 0.43 -2.98 -0.46
C SER A 101 1.88 -2.70 -0.85
N SER A 102 2.78 -3.68 -0.62
CA SER A 102 4.20 -3.59 -0.97
C SER A 102 4.81 -2.27 -0.49
N ALA A 103 5.31 -1.39 -1.36
CA ALA A 103 5.87 -0.09 -1.01
C ALA A 103 4.87 0.82 -0.25
N GLY A 104 3.57 0.76 -0.58
CA GLY A 104 2.53 1.45 0.18
C GLY A 104 2.44 0.96 1.62
N GLY A 105 2.78 -0.31 1.86
CA GLY A 105 2.87 -0.86 3.20
C GLY A 105 4.07 -0.34 4.00
N PHE A 106 5.20 0.01 3.37
CA PHE A 106 6.32 0.66 4.07
C PHE A 106 5.89 2.03 4.58
N ILE A 107 5.18 2.80 3.74
CA ILE A 107 4.61 4.10 4.11
C ILE A 107 3.61 3.93 5.24
N THR A 108 2.73 2.92 5.15
CA THR A 108 1.73 2.60 6.18
C THR A 108 2.41 2.31 7.53
N GLN A 109 3.45 1.49 7.55
CA GLN A 109 4.22 1.19 8.75
C GLN A 109 4.86 2.44 9.32
N ARG A 110 5.55 3.25 8.50
CA ARG A 110 6.18 4.50 8.95
C ARG A 110 5.15 5.50 9.46
N THR A 111 3.97 5.58 8.83
CA THR A 111 2.86 6.41 9.33
C THR A 111 2.40 5.96 10.70
N ALA A 112 2.20 4.65 10.91
CA ALA A 112 1.76 4.12 12.20
C ALA A 112 2.81 4.26 13.31
N MET A 113 4.11 4.25 12.98
CA MET A 113 5.19 4.47 13.93
C MET A 113 5.29 5.93 14.35
N ASN A 114 5.23 6.86 13.40
CA ASN A 114 5.51 8.27 13.62
C ASN A 114 4.27 9.07 14.04
N PHE A 115 3.08 8.60 13.70
CA PHE A 115 1.79 9.26 13.96
C PHE A 115 0.75 8.28 14.51
N PRO A 116 1.03 7.59 15.62
CA PRO A 116 0.15 6.54 16.17
C PRO A 116 -1.24 7.06 16.55
N GLU A 117 -1.37 8.35 16.87
CA GLU A 117 -2.65 9.00 17.19
C GLU A 117 -3.56 9.15 15.97
N ARG A 118 -3.02 9.03 14.73
CA ARG A 118 -3.78 9.18 13.48
C ARG A 118 -4.18 7.83 12.85
N VAL A 119 -3.70 6.70 13.40
CA VAL A 119 -3.89 5.37 12.82
C VAL A 119 -4.67 4.48 13.77
N ARG A 120 -5.83 3.98 13.31
CA ARG A 120 -6.66 3.00 14.04
C ARG A 120 -6.14 1.59 13.93
N SER A 121 -5.78 1.19 12.73
CA SER A 121 -5.18 -0.11 12.42
C SER A 121 -4.46 -0.06 11.09
N VAL A 122 -3.58 -1.04 10.86
CA VAL A 122 -2.91 -1.23 9.58
C VAL A 122 -3.21 -2.62 9.01
N SER A 123 -3.41 -2.70 7.69
CA SER A 123 -3.43 -3.96 6.94
C SER A 123 -2.33 -3.91 5.89
N LEU A 124 -1.35 -4.80 6.00
CA LEU A 124 -0.14 -4.82 5.19
C LEU A 124 -0.21 -6.01 4.24
N ILE A 125 -0.30 -5.75 2.94
CA ILE A 125 -0.45 -6.78 1.90
C ILE A 125 0.87 -6.92 1.15
N GLY A 126 1.52 -8.08 1.21
CA GLY A 126 2.79 -8.32 0.54
C GLY A 126 3.87 -7.29 0.92
N SER A 127 3.90 -6.85 2.18
CA SER A 127 4.76 -5.76 2.62
C SER A 127 5.58 -6.12 3.85
N LYS A 128 6.88 -5.98 3.72
CA LYS A 128 7.91 -6.18 4.75
C LYS A 128 8.47 -4.83 5.23
N PRO A 129 9.29 -4.78 6.28
CA PRO A 129 9.85 -3.51 6.78
C PRO A 129 11.08 -3.05 5.98
N GLY A 130 10.95 -2.93 4.68
CA GLY A 130 11.99 -2.46 3.76
C GLY A 130 12.41 -3.47 2.70
N LEU A 131 13.29 -3.06 1.77
CA LEU A 131 13.80 -3.87 0.66
C LEU A 131 15.32 -4.10 0.70
N LYS A 132 16.03 -3.64 1.73
CA LYS A 132 17.49 -3.77 1.82
C LYS A 132 17.97 -5.23 1.73
N ARG A 133 17.15 -6.17 2.20
CA ARG A 133 17.42 -7.62 2.17
C ARG A 133 16.81 -8.31 0.94
N SER A 134 16.61 -7.60 -0.18
CA SER A 134 15.98 -8.12 -1.38
C SER A 134 16.83 -7.87 -2.62
N GLN A 135 16.51 -8.56 -3.73
CA GLN A 135 17.17 -8.37 -5.03
C GLN A 135 16.66 -7.13 -5.80
N ALA A 136 15.82 -6.29 -5.17
CA ALA A 136 15.19 -5.17 -5.86
C ALA A 136 16.17 -4.13 -6.41
N SER A 137 17.38 -4.02 -5.86
CA SER A 137 18.46 -3.17 -6.39
C SER A 137 18.89 -3.55 -7.80
N GLU A 138 18.87 -4.86 -8.15
CA GLU A 138 19.24 -5.35 -9.48
C GLU A 138 18.23 -4.96 -10.57
N TRP A 139 16.97 -4.71 -10.16
CA TRP A 139 15.91 -4.32 -11.09
C TRP A 139 16.04 -2.90 -11.60
N LEU A 140 16.66 -2.00 -10.82
CA LEU A 140 16.79 -0.59 -11.17
C LEU A 140 17.55 -0.39 -12.49
N GLU A 141 18.62 -1.13 -12.69
CA GLU A 141 19.41 -1.07 -13.93
C GLU A 141 18.57 -1.55 -15.14
N GLN A 142 17.80 -2.63 -14.95
CA GLN A 142 16.95 -3.19 -16.02
C GLN A 142 15.81 -2.25 -16.38
N VAL A 143 15.14 -1.65 -15.38
CA VAL A 143 14.08 -0.65 -15.58
C VAL A 143 14.64 0.58 -16.32
N GLY A 144 15.81 1.06 -15.93
CA GLY A 144 16.48 2.19 -16.61
C GLY A 144 16.81 1.92 -18.07
N LYS A 145 17.21 0.69 -18.42
CA LYS A 145 17.56 0.30 -19.79
C LYS A 145 16.35 0.01 -20.68
N LYS A 146 15.32 -0.65 -20.14
CA LYS A 146 14.21 -1.22 -20.93
C LYS A 146 12.90 -0.44 -20.77
N GLY A 147 12.77 0.38 -19.73
CA GLY A 147 11.49 0.95 -19.29
C GLY A 147 10.65 -0.01 -18.45
N LEU A 148 9.57 0.50 -17.88
CA LEU A 148 8.74 -0.27 -16.93
C LEU A 148 7.98 -1.43 -17.59
N ARG A 149 7.35 -1.18 -18.74
CA ARG A 149 6.50 -2.19 -19.38
C ARG A 149 7.25 -3.45 -19.80
N PRO A 150 8.39 -3.40 -20.53
CA PRO A 150 9.17 -4.59 -20.86
C PRO A 150 9.72 -5.30 -19.63
N PHE A 151 10.26 -4.56 -18.65
CA PHE A 151 10.76 -5.13 -17.41
C PHE A 151 9.68 -5.91 -16.66
N LEU A 152 8.50 -5.32 -16.50
CA LEU A 152 7.39 -5.96 -15.78
C LEU A 152 6.86 -7.18 -16.54
N LYS A 153 6.83 -7.13 -17.88
CA LYS A 153 6.43 -8.26 -18.71
C LYS A 153 7.38 -9.45 -18.56
N GLU A 154 8.68 -9.21 -18.60
CA GLU A 154 9.71 -10.24 -18.41
C GLU A 154 9.68 -10.86 -16.99
N THR A 155 9.26 -10.07 -16.01
CA THR A 155 9.22 -10.49 -14.60
C THR A 155 7.80 -10.73 -14.08
N ILE A 156 6.84 -10.96 -14.97
CA ILE A 156 5.41 -11.08 -14.61
C ILE A 156 5.16 -12.25 -13.66
N ALA A 157 5.85 -13.38 -13.88
CA ALA A 157 5.78 -14.57 -13.07
C ALA A 157 6.20 -14.37 -11.60
N LEU A 158 6.94 -13.31 -11.28
CA LEU A 158 7.22 -12.95 -9.89
C LEU A 158 6.01 -12.36 -9.17
N ARG A 159 5.00 -11.90 -9.92
CA ARG A 159 3.87 -11.12 -9.41
C ARG A 159 2.55 -11.87 -9.46
N PHE A 160 2.34 -12.66 -10.50
CA PHE A 160 1.07 -13.31 -10.78
C PHE A 160 1.26 -14.80 -11.09
N PRO A 161 0.25 -15.65 -10.84
CA PRO A 161 0.27 -17.05 -11.24
C PRO A 161 0.19 -17.17 -12.77
N ASP A 162 0.51 -18.35 -13.28
CA ASP A 162 0.64 -18.57 -14.73
C ASP A 162 -0.74 -18.61 -15.45
N ASP A 163 -1.81 -18.86 -14.71
CA ASP A 163 -3.21 -18.92 -15.17
C ASP A 163 -3.95 -17.58 -15.04
N ILE A 164 -3.23 -16.48 -14.76
CA ILE A 164 -3.81 -15.14 -14.67
C ILE A 164 -4.39 -14.69 -16.03
N ASP A 165 -5.50 -13.98 -15.99
CA ASP A 165 -6.14 -13.40 -17.18
C ASP A 165 -5.16 -12.52 -17.97
N ALA A 166 -5.02 -12.79 -19.27
CA ALA A 166 -4.07 -12.09 -20.13
C ALA A 166 -4.44 -10.61 -20.35
N ASP A 167 -5.73 -10.28 -20.46
CA ASP A 167 -6.19 -8.90 -20.62
C ASP A 167 -5.92 -8.09 -19.32
N PHE A 168 -6.05 -8.74 -18.17
CA PHE A 168 -5.64 -8.14 -16.90
C PHE A 168 -4.13 -7.84 -16.87
N VAL A 169 -3.29 -8.76 -17.37
CA VAL A 169 -1.83 -8.54 -17.43
C VAL A 169 -1.50 -7.36 -18.32
N GLU A 170 -2.09 -7.28 -19.51
CA GLU A 170 -1.87 -6.14 -20.45
C GLU A 170 -2.33 -4.82 -19.81
N TRP A 171 -3.51 -4.79 -19.16
CA TRP A 171 -3.97 -3.61 -18.42
C TRP A 171 -2.99 -3.21 -17.30
N PHE A 172 -2.49 -4.17 -16.53
CA PHE A 172 -1.51 -3.94 -15.46
C PHE A 172 -0.22 -3.31 -16.01
N LEU A 173 0.30 -3.85 -17.11
CA LEU A 173 1.51 -3.37 -17.76
C LEU A 173 1.33 -1.94 -18.31
N ASP A 174 0.18 -1.65 -18.90
CA ASP A 174 -0.15 -0.34 -19.45
C ASP A 174 -0.33 0.71 -18.35
N GLU A 175 -1.00 0.38 -17.24
CA GLU A 175 -1.13 1.31 -16.11
C GLU A 175 0.22 1.57 -15.42
N ALA A 176 1.06 0.56 -15.28
CA ALA A 176 2.41 0.73 -14.74
C ALA A 176 3.30 1.60 -15.64
N ALA A 177 3.20 1.44 -16.96
CA ALA A 177 3.99 2.18 -17.95
C ALA A 177 3.70 3.69 -17.96
N LYS A 178 2.57 4.13 -17.41
CA LYS A 178 2.23 5.56 -17.27
C LYS A 178 3.06 6.30 -16.23
N ASN A 179 3.75 5.57 -15.34
CA ASN A 179 4.58 6.18 -14.31
C ASN A 179 5.89 6.72 -14.91
N ASN A 180 6.39 7.78 -14.32
CA ASN A 180 7.67 8.39 -14.71
C ASN A 180 8.84 7.48 -14.32
N VAL A 181 9.56 6.93 -15.29
CA VAL A 181 10.65 5.97 -15.08
C VAL A 181 11.76 6.53 -14.17
N PRO A 182 12.28 7.75 -14.40
CA PRO A 182 13.30 8.35 -13.51
C PRO A 182 12.82 8.46 -12.05
N PHE A 183 11.59 8.89 -11.84
CA PHE A 183 11.05 9.01 -10.48
C PHE A 183 10.82 7.65 -9.82
N VAL A 184 10.30 6.67 -10.56
CA VAL A 184 10.18 5.27 -10.07
C VAL A 184 11.55 4.72 -9.69
N GLY A 185 12.58 4.99 -10.49
CA GLY A 185 13.96 4.63 -10.17
C GLY A 185 14.43 5.23 -8.84
N LYS A 186 14.21 6.54 -8.65
CA LYS A 186 14.51 7.26 -7.40
C LYS A 186 13.75 6.66 -6.21
N PHE A 187 12.43 6.40 -6.39
CA PHE A 187 11.56 5.84 -5.36
C PHE A 187 11.99 4.43 -4.95
N VAL A 188 12.12 3.50 -5.91
CA VAL A 188 12.52 2.12 -5.63
C VAL A 188 13.95 2.07 -5.09
N GLY A 189 14.88 2.86 -5.67
CA GLY A 189 16.25 2.96 -5.21
C GLY A 189 16.34 3.38 -3.74
N TYR A 190 15.54 4.35 -3.32
CA TYR A 190 15.45 4.71 -1.91
C TYR A 190 14.91 3.55 -1.06
N MET A 191 13.84 2.85 -1.52
CA MET A 191 13.26 1.74 -0.75
C MET A 191 14.26 0.58 -0.55
N THR A 192 15.20 0.35 -1.48
CA THR A 192 16.24 -0.68 -1.33
C THR A 192 17.27 -0.35 -0.25
N THR A 193 17.36 0.90 0.20
CA THR A 193 18.21 1.28 1.33
C THR A 193 17.55 1.06 2.69
N GLN A 194 16.23 0.81 2.72
CA GLN A 194 15.45 0.74 3.95
C GLN A 194 15.43 -0.66 4.54
N ASP A 195 15.69 -0.75 5.83
CA ASP A 195 15.43 -1.89 6.70
C ASP A 195 15.12 -1.36 8.10
N PHE A 196 13.86 -1.46 8.50
CA PHE A 196 13.40 -0.99 9.79
C PHE A 196 12.71 -2.10 10.61
N MET A 197 13.16 -3.35 10.41
CA MET A 197 12.65 -4.51 11.16
C MET A 197 12.74 -4.30 12.69
N ASP A 198 13.79 -3.66 13.16
CA ASP A 198 13.96 -3.41 14.59
C ASP A 198 13.06 -2.29 15.14
N GLU A 199 12.36 -1.57 14.27
CA GLU A 199 11.44 -0.50 14.64
C GLU A 199 9.97 -0.92 14.63
N VAL A 200 9.60 -2.09 14.05
CA VAL A 200 8.18 -2.48 13.89
C VAL A 200 7.44 -2.62 15.24
N HIS A 201 8.18 -2.80 16.33
CA HIS A 201 7.63 -2.81 17.69
C HIS A 201 6.99 -1.46 18.09
N LYS A 202 7.28 -0.36 17.36
CA LYS A 202 6.69 0.96 17.58
C LYS A 202 5.26 1.05 17.03
N ILE A 203 4.84 0.13 16.15
CA ILE A 203 3.46 0.05 15.66
C ILE A 203 2.57 -0.49 16.79
N ARG A 204 1.80 0.41 17.41
CA ARG A 204 0.99 0.12 18.61
C ARG A 204 -0.47 -0.22 18.29
N CYS A 205 -0.96 0.16 17.09
CA CYS A 205 -2.30 -0.17 16.67
C CYS A 205 -2.39 -1.64 16.23
N PRO A 206 -3.61 -2.24 16.25
CA PRO A 206 -3.82 -3.57 15.68
C PRO A 206 -3.35 -3.66 14.23
N ALA A 207 -2.63 -4.72 13.89
CA ALA A 207 -2.05 -4.94 12.58
C ALA A 207 -2.48 -6.29 11.99
N LEU A 208 -2.85 -6.28 10.70
CA LEU A 208 -3.06 -7.48 9.90
C LEU A 208 -1.94 -7.58 8.86
N LEU A 209 -1.21 -8.67 8.86
CA LEU A 209 -0.19 -9.00 7.86
C LEU A 209 -0.79 -10.06 6.91
N ILE A 210 -0.87 -9.76 5.62
CA ILE A 210 -1.29 -10.72 4.59
C ILE A 210 -0.06 -10.99 3.72
N ALA A 211 0.53 -12.17 3.89
CA ALA A 211 1.77 -12.56 3.24
C ALA A 211 1.52 -13.50 2.06
N PRO A 212 2.12 -13.25 0.88
CA PRO A 212 2.14 -14.22 -0.20
C PRO A 212 3.07 -15.39 0.18
N GLY A 213 2.56 -16.64 0.16
CA GLY A 213 3.30 -17.82 0.61
C GLY A 213 4.40 -18.27 -0.34
N ALA A 214 4.30 -17.93 -1.64
CA ALA A 214 5.37 -18.10 -2.63
C ALA A 214 5.99 -16.74 -2.98
N GLU A 215 6.40 -15.97 -1.97
CA GLU A 215 6.94 -14.62 -2.11
C GLU A 215 8.32 -14.63 -2.80
N PRO A 216 8.42 -14.25 -4.07
CA PRO A 216 9.69 -14.31 -4.80
C PRO A 216 10.57 -13.06 -4.59
N ILE A 217 10.00 -11.99 -4.01
CA ILE A 217 10.69 -10.71 -3.77
C ILE A 217 11.32 -10.70 -2.37
N GLY A 218 11.05 -11.73 -1.56
CA GLY A 218 11.57 -11.86 -0.22
C GLY A 218 11.33 -13.24 0.39
N ASP A 219 11.50 -13.35 1.69
CA ASP A 219 11.36 -14.58 2.44
C ASP A 219 10.15 -14.49 3.37
N ILE A 220 9.35 -15.55 3.41
CA ILE A 220 8.20 -15.68 4.32
C ILE A 220 8.62 -15.59 5.79
N SER A 221 9.83 -16.03 6.14
CA SER A 221 10.36 -15.91 7.50
C SER A 221 10.39 -14.46 8.01
N THR A 222 10.55 -13.49 7.09
CA THR A 222 10.51 -12.06 7.42
C THR A 222 9.15 -11.63 7.98
N TYR A 223 8.04 -12.21 7.48
CA TYR A 223 6.70 -11.91 8.00
C TYR A 223 6.48 -12.50 9.39
N HIS A 224 7.02 -13.70 9.66
CA HIS A 224 6.99 -14.29 11.00
C HIS A 224 7.84 -13.50 11.98
N GLU A 225 9.04 -13.06 11.57
CA GLU A 225 9.87 -12.17 12.39
C GLU A 225 9.14 -10.86 12.69
N MET A 226 8.55 -10.25 11.67
CA MET A 226 7.78 -9.01 11.81
C MET A 226 6.61 -9.19 12.78
N GLN A 227 5.81 -10.27 12.63
CA GLN A 227 4.73 -10.59 13.53
C GLN A 227 5.20 -10.73 14.99
N SER A 228 6.32 -11.43 15.19
CA SER A 228 6.87 -11.68 16.55
C SER A 228 7.33 -10.41 17.26
N LYS A 229 7.74 -9.39 16.50
CA LYS A 229 8.23 -8.11 17.04
C LYS A 229 7.11 -7.07 17.22
N MET A 230 5.99 -7.20 16.51
CA MET A 230 4.86 -6.26 16.62
C MET A 230 4.00 -6.61 17.85
N PRO A 231 3.59 -5.62 18.67
CA PRO A 231 2.83 -5.88 19.90
C PRO A 231 1.45 -6.51 19.69
N ASP A 232 0.79 -6.20 18.58
CA ASP A 232 -0.57 -6.67 18.27
C ASP A 232 -0.71 -6.93 16.76
N ALA A 233 -0.20 -8.07 16.28
CA ALA A 233 -0.22 -8.44 14.89
C ALA A 233 -0.83 -9.83 14.65
N GLU A 234 -1.70 -9.92 13.65
CA GLU A 234 -2.21 -11.16 13.10
C GLU A 234 -1.56 -11.40 11.73
N LEU A 235 -1.09 -12.62 11.46
CA LEU A 235 -0.50 -13.01 10.17
C LEU A 235 -1.39 -14.03 9.48
N ILE A 236 -1.69 -13.78 8.21
CA ILE A 236 -2.35 -14.72 7.30
C ILE A 236 -1.41 -14.97 6.13
N VAL A 237 -1.03 -16.22 5.93
CA VAL A 237 -0.22 -16.64 4.78
C VAL A 237 -1.14 -17.17 3.69
N TYR A 238 -1.00 -16.64 2.48
CA TYR A 238 -1.69 -17.13 1.30
C TYR A 238 -0.79 -18.14 0.59
N GLU A 239 -0.89 -19.40 0.99
CA GLU A 239 -0.05 -20.48 0.47
C GLU A 239 -0.06 -20.51 -1.06
N GLY A 240 1.12 -20.66 -1.67
CA GLY A 240 1.31 -20.69 -3.11
C GLY A 240 1.09 -19.35 -3.84
N ALA A 241 0.63 -18.31 -3.14
CA ALA A 241 0.37 -17.03 -3.77
C ALA A 241 1.65 -16.23 -4.02
N ARG A 242 1.69 -15.53 -5.16
CA ARG A 242 2.79 -14.65 -5.59
C ARG A 242 2.56 -13.21 -5.13
N HIS A 243 3.52 -12.33 -5.32
CA HIS A 243 3.64 -11.01 -4.67
C HIS A 243 2.38 -10.12 -4.72
N ASN A 244 1.73 -10.00 -5.87
CA ASN A 244 0.67 -9.00 -6.10
C ASN A 244 -0.73 -9.50 -5.68
N ILE A 245 -0.87 -10.14 -4.52
CA ILE A 245 -2.12 -10.78 -4.07
C ILE A 245 -3.33 -9.82 -4.01
N ASN A 246 -3.12 -8.54 -3.79
CA ASN A 246 -4.22 -7.55 -3.80
C ASN A 246 -4.86 -7.38 -5.18
N ASP A 247 -4.14 -7.69 -6.25
CA ASP A 247 -4.61 -7.50 -7.62
C ASP A 247 -5.41 -8.72 -8.12
N TYR A 248 -4.93 -9.94 -7.85
CA TYR A 248 -5.55 -11.16 -8.40
C TYR A 248 -6.34 -12.00 -7.37
N LEU A 249 -6.21 -11.68 -6.08
CA LEU A 249 -7.02 -12.25 -5.00
C LEU A 249 -7.76 -11.15 -4.20
N PRO A 250 -8.36 -10.14 -4.86
CA PRO A 250 -8.91 -8.97 -4.19
C PRO A 250 -10.02 -9.32 -3.22
N ASP A 251 -10.89 -10.25 -3.60
CA ASP A 251 -12.02 -10.70 -2.78
C ASP A 251 -11.59 -11.39 -1.49
N ARG A 252 -10.52 -12.19 -1.56
CA ARG A 252 -9.92 -12.85 -0.40
C ARG A 252 -9.27 -11.83 0.52
N CYS A 253 -8.46 -10.92 -0.04
CA CYS A 253 -7.83 -9.84 0.73
C CYS A 253 -8.87 -9.00 1.46
N VAL A 254 -9.92 -8.52 0.76
CA VAL A 254 -10.99 -7.74 1.37
C VAL A 254 -11.74 -8.54 2.44
N GLY A 255 -12.05 -9.81 2.16
CA GLY A 255 -12.72 -10.69 3.12
C GLY A 255 -11.96 -10.83 4.44
N ASP A 256 -10.65 -11.03 4.38
CA ASP A 256 -9.83 -11.18 5.57
C ASP A 256 -9.61 -9.83 6.29
N ILE A 257 -9.45 -8.72 5.54
CA ILE A 257 -9.42 -7.38 6.13
C ILE A 257 -10.73 -7.06 6.85
N LEU A 258 -11.88 -7.32 6.25
CA LEU A 258 -13.19 -7.07 6.88
C LEU A 258 -13.38 -7.93 8.13
N LYS A 259 -13.00 -9.21 8.12
CA LYS A 259 -13.03 -10.06 9.32
C LYS A 259 -12.14 -9.50 10.44
N PHE A 260 -10.94 -9.06 10.11
CA PHE A 260 -10.04 -8.43 11.07
C PHE A 260 -10.64 -7.16 11.66
N LEU A 261 -11.17 -6.26 10.81
CA LEU A 261 -11.79 -5.02 11.27
C LEU A 261 -13.05 -5.29 12.12
N ASP A 262 -13.88 -6.26 11.74
CA ASP A 262 -15.05 -6.66 12.53
C ASP A 262 -14.68 -7.21 13.90
N LYS A 263 -13.68 -8.08 13.94
CA LYS A 263 -13.16 -8.67 15.19
C LYS A 263 -12.61 -7.61 16.14
N ARG A 264 -11.90 -6.61 15.61
CA ARG A 264 -11.19 -5.59 16.42
C ARG A 264 -12.04 -4.38 16.77
N PHE A 265 -13.01 -4.03 15.92
CA PHE A 265 -13.75 -2.76 16.03
C PHE A 265 -15.27 -2.94 15.97
N GLY A 266 -15.79 -4.17 15.93
CA GLY A 266 -17.23 -4.44 15.93
C GLY A 266 -17.95 -4.08 14.63
N GLY A 267 -17.23 -3.89 13.54
CA GLY A 267 -17.77 -3.50 12.24
C GLY A 267 -18.01 -1.99 12.12
N PRO A 268 -18.53 -1.51 10.96
CA PRO A 268 -18.61 -0.09 10.63
C PRO A 268 -19.54 0.73 11.52
N ARG A 269 -20.46 0.10 12.25
CA ARG A 269 -21.41 0.78 13.17
C ARG A 269 -20.82 1.10 14.54
N ALA A 270 -19.70 0.48 14.94
CA ALA A 270 -19.09 0.65 16.25
C ALA A 270 -18.16 1.88 16.35
N ALA A 271 -18.01 2.67 15.30
CA ALA A 271 -17.09 3.80 15.27
C ALA A 271 -17.56 5.04 16.06
N ASN A 272 -18.67 4.97 16.79
CA ASN A 272 -19.30 6.09 17.50
C ASN A 272 -19.41 5.90 19.01
N SER A 273 -18.57 5.06 19.63
CA SER A 273 -18.48 4.99 21.11
C SER A 273 -17.14 5.50 21.59
#